data_9f3e4ee3141ebfeee6fd4cc6a30c9446
#
_entry.id   9f3e4ee3141ebfeee6fd4cc6a30c9446
#
_cell.length_a   1.000
_cell.length_b   1.000
_cell.length_c   1.000
_cell.angle_alpha   90.00
_cell.angle_beta   90.00
_cell.angle_gamma   90.00
#
_symmetry.space_group_name_H-M   'P 1'
#
loop_
_entity.id
_entity.type
_entity.pdbx_description
1 polymer ?
#
loop_
_entity_poly.entity_id
_entity_poly.type
_entity_poly.pdbx_seq_one_letter_code
_entity_poly.pdbx_strand_id
1 'polypeptide(L)'
;MGGALISDEMRFGLLRAAPAFGLFGVACLVSLLMPRPLTFFVARHFQTAGDTARAAEWNARMEVAGFRQAMRFITAVWGLVCALEAVLGFAVAFLLPVHTAIVAEPTIGIASVVGLLLWTAAYARARQARRQSSAATP
;
A
#
# COMPACT_ATOMS: atom_id res chain seq x y z
N MET A 1 -34.05 -19.10 8.50
CA MET A 1 -34.06 -17.63 8.45
C MET A 1 -32.85 -16.98 9.13
N GLY A 2 -32.38 -17.49 10.27
CA GLY A 2 -31.20 -16.95 10.93
C GLY A 2 -29.93 -16.99 10.08
N GLY A 3 -29.77 -18.01 9.24
CA GLY A 3 -28.60 -18.14 8.36
C GLY A 3 -28.53 -17.07 7.27
N ALA A 4 -29.67 -16.63 6.74
CA ALA A 4 -29.69 -15.57 5.70
C ALA A 4 -29.30 -14.22 6.28
N LEU A 5 -29.74 -13.90 7.51
CA LEU A 5 -29.37 -12.65 8.17
C LEU A 5 -27.89 -12.61 8.52
N ILE A 6 -27.33 -13.72 9.02
CA ILE A 6 -25.91 -13.83 9.33
C ILE A 6 -25.08 -13.68 8.03
N SER A 7 -25.51 -14.30 6.93
CA SER A 7 -24.86 -14.19 5.63
C SER A 7 -24.85 -12.75 5.11
N ASP A 8 -25.95 -12.02 5.28
CA ASP A 8 -26.07 -10.63 4.86
C ASP A 8 -25.17 -9.72 5.70
N GLU A 9 -25.12 -9.93 7.01
CA GLU A 9 -24.22 -9.18 7.89
C GLU A 9 -22.74 -9.42 7.55
N MET A 10 -22.38 -10.67 7.29
CA MET A 10 -21.03 -11.04 6.88
C MET A 10 -20.65 -10.43 5.55
N ARG A 11 -21.58 -10.48 4.58
CA ARG A 11 -21.36 -9.84 3.27
C ARG A 11 -21.20 -8.33 3.41
N PHE A 12 -21.98 -7.71 4.28
CA PHE A 12 -21.87 -6.29 4.57
C PHE A 12 -20.52 -5.95 5.21
N GLY A 13 -20.01 -6.81 6.10
CA GLY A 13 -18.67 -6.66 6.67
C GLY A 13 -17.58 -6.74 5.62
N LEU A 14 -17.68 -7.67 4.68
CA LEU A 14 -16.75 -7.81 3.56
C LEU A 14 -16.78 -6.57 2.66
N LEU A 15 -17.95 -6.01 2.40
CA LEU A 15 -18.11 -4.82 1.58
C LEU A 15 -17.50 -3.57 2.21
N ARG A 16 -17.30 -3.56 3.51
CA ARG A 16 -16.64 -2.43 4.19
C ARG A 16 -15.15 -2.35 3.92
N ALA A 17 -14.49 -3.49 3.80
CA ALA A 17 -13.05 -3.54 3.57
C ALA A 17 -12.69 -3.03 2.17
N ALA A 18 -13.47 -3.37 1.15
CA ALA A 18 -13.22 -2.98 -0.23
C ALA A 18 -13.20 -1.44 -0.41
N PRO A 19 -14.16 -0.67 0.12
CA PRO A 19 -14.10 0.79 0.05
C PRO A 19 -12.88 1.40 0.75
N ALA A 20 -12.43 0.80 1.86
CA ALA A 20 -11.26 1.28 2.58
C ALA A 20 -9.99 1.14 1.72
N PHE A 21 -9.79 0.00 1.08
CA PHE A 21 -8.69 -0.22 0.14
C PHE A 21 -8.80 0.72 -1.08
N GLY A 22 -10.00 0.89 -1.61
CA GLY A 22 -10.26 1.78 -2.73
C GLY A 22 -9.94 3.24 -2.40
N LEU A 23 -10.38 3.69 -1.23
CA LEU A 23 -10.12 5.06 -0.78
C LEU A 23 -8.62 5.30 -0.57
N PHE A 24 -7.93 4.35 0.06
CA PHE A 24 -6.49 4.42 0.24
C PHE A 24 -5.76 4.43 -1.11
N GLY A 25 -6.17 3.56 -2.04
CA GLY A 25 -5.61 3.51 -3.39
C GLY A 25 -5.78 4.83 -4.14
N VAL A 26 -6.98 5.40 -4.11
CA VAL A 26 -7.26 6.71 -4.72
C VAL A 26 -6.43 7.80 -4.05
N ALA A 27 -6.33 7.78 -2.72
CA ALA A 27 -5.52 8.75 -1.98
C ALA A 27 -4.05 8.67 -2.41
N CYS A 28 -3.51 7.46 -2.56
CA CYS A 28 -2.15 7.27 -3.07
C CYS A 28 -1.97 7.84 -4.47
N LEU A 29 -2.90 7.55 -5.38
CA LEU A 29 -2.82 8.03 -6.77
C LEU A 29 -2.97 9.56 -6.85
N VAL A 30 -3.89 10.12 -6.07
CA VAL A 30 -4.07 11.58 -6.01
C VAL A 30 -2.84 12.25 -5.41
N SER A 31 -2.21 11.63 -4.42
CA SER A 31 -1.01 12.17 -3.79
C SER A 31 0.18 12.28 -4.73
N LEU A 32 0.16 11.57 -5.87
CA LEU A 32 1.17 11.72 -6.93
C LEU A 32 1.16 13.11 -7.57
N LEU A 33 0.02 13.81 -7.49
CA LEU A 33 -0.10 15.18 -7.97
C LEU A 33 0.53 16.18 -6.99
N MET A 34 0.79 15.76 -5.77
CA MET A 34 1.43 16.57 -4.73
C MET A 34 2.96 16.46 -4.81
N PRO A 35 3.71 17.47 -4.31
CA PRO A 35 5.17 17.40 -4.26
C PRO A 35 5.69 16.22 -3.45
N ARG A 36 4.93 15.78 -2.44
CA ARG A 36 5.31 14.66 -1.56
C ARG A 36 4.23 13.59 -1.62
N PRO A 37 4.57 12.37 -2.10
CA PRO A 37 3.60 11.26 -2.15
C PRO A 37 3.18 10.79 -0.76
N LEU A 38 1.99 10.17 -0.68
CA LEU A 38 1.44 9.68 0.58
C LEU A 38 2.35 8.66 1.26
N THR A 39 2.97 7.76 0.50
CA THR A 39 3.90 6.76 1.07
C THR A 39 5.11 7.40 1.74
N PHE A 40 5.52 8.58 1.31
CA PHE A 40 6.57 9.35 1.97
C PHE A 40 6.21 9.66 3.43
N PHE A 41 4.99 10.13 3.67
CA PHE A 41 4.53 10.46 5.01
C PHE A 41 4.35 9.20 5.87
N VAL A 42 3.84 8.13 5.30
CA VAL A 42 3.67 6.85 6.00
C VAL A 42 5.04 6.28 6.39
N ALA A 43 5.96 6.23 5.44
CA ALA A 43 7.31 5.74 5.69
C ALA A 43 8.05 6.62 6.70
N ARG A 44 7.87 7.93 6.61
CA ARG A 44 8.44 8.88 7.57
C ARG A 44 7.99 8.58 8.98
N HIS A 45 6.70 8.33 9.17
CA HIS A 45 6.14 8.01 10.49
C HIS A 45 6.80 6.77 11.10
N PHE A 46 6.95 5.71 10.31
CA PHE A 46 7.56 4.47 10.79
C PHE A 46 9.08 4.56 10.95
N GLN A 47 9.77 5.27 10.06
CA GLN A 47 11.23 5.35 10.07
C GLN A 47 11.77 6.31 11.10
N THR A 48 11.03 7.34 11.45
CA THR A 48 11.51 8.38 12.37
C THR A 48 11.05 8.18 13.80
N ALA A 49 9.98 7.42 14.02
CA ALA A 49 9.45 7.09 15.35
C ALA A 49 9.32 8.31 16.29
N GLY A 50 8.96 9.47 15.73
CA GLY A 50 8.81 10.72 16.50
C GLY A 50 10.09 11.50 16.73
N ASP A 51 11.24 11.04 16.25
CA ASP A 51 12.52 11.77 16.36
C ASP A 51 12.55 12.91 15.34
N THR A 52 12.65 14.14 15.81
CA THR A 52 12.65 15.34 14.97
C THR A 52 13.90 15.44 14.09
N ALA A 53 15.06 15.00 14.57
CA ALA A 53 16.30 15.00 13.80
C ALA A 53 16.22 14.03 12.63
N ARG A 54 15.69 12.81 12.87
CA ARG A 54 15.46 11.82 11.80
C ARG A 54 14.42 12.29 10.80
N ALA A 55 13.37 12.99 11.29
CA ALA A 55 12.35 13.57 10.42
C ALA A 55 12.94 14.63 9.48
N ALA A 56 13.85 15.46 9.97
CA ALA A 56 14.55 16.46 9.16
C ALA A 56 15.42 15.81 8.09
N GLU A 57 16.16 14.76 8.43
CA GLU A 57 16.96 13.99 7.47
C GLU A 57 16.07 13.33 6.42
N TRP A 58 14.94 12.76 6.83
CA TRP A 58 13.98 12.14 5.92
C TRP A 58 13.40 13.15 4.94
N ASN A 59 13.05 14.34 5.43
CA ASN A 59 12.54 15.43 4.60
C ASN A 59 13.59 15.90 3.58
N ALA A 60 14.86 15.96 3.98
CA ALA A 60 15.95 16.36 3.11
C ALA A 60 16.16 15.39 1.94
N ARG A 61 15.84 14.10 2.12
CA ARG A 61 15.95 13.10 1.05
C ARG A 61 15.06 13.42 -0.14
N MET A 62 13.96 14.14 0.08
CA MET A 62 13.04 14.52 -1.02
C MET A 62 13.66 15.55 -1.97
N GLU A 63 14.73 16.20 -1.60
CA GLU A 63 15.48 17.10 -2.50
C GLU A 63 16.26 16.30 -3.55
N VAL A 64 16.56 15.04 -3.28
CA VAL A 64 17.23 14.15 -4.24
C VAL A 64 16.22 13.63 -5.26
N ALA A 65 16.43 13.93 -6.53
CA ALA A 65 15.51 13.57 -7.61
C ALA A 65 15.26 12.06 -7.69
N GLY A 66 16.31 11.26 -7.52
CA GLY A 66 16.20 9.80 -7.54
C GLY A 66 15.31 9.25 -6.42
N PHE A 67 15.40 9.84 -5.22
CA PHE A 67 14.56 9.45 -4.10
C PHE A 67 13.10 9.82 -4.34
N ARG A 68 12.84 11.01 -4.87
CA ARG A 68 11.47 11.43 -5.24
C ARG A 68 10.83 10.50 -6.24
N GLN A 69 11.57 10.13 -7.30
CA GLN A 69 11.08 9.19 -8.30
C GLN A 69 10.76 7.83 -7.69
N ALA A 70 11.63 7.33 -6.79
CA ALA A 70 11.41 6.09 -6.08
C ALA A 70 10.14 6.14 -5.24
N MET A 71 9.94 7.21 -4.47
CA MET A 71 8.75 7.38 -3.65
C MET A 71 7.49 7.45 -4.50
N ARG A 72 7.53 8.16 -5.61
CA ARG A 72 6.41 8.24 -6.55
C ARG A 72 6.08 6.88 -7.17
N PHE A 73 7.10 6.14 -7.56
CA PHE A 73 6.92 4.81 -8.13
C PHE A 73 6.30 3.85 -7.11
N ILE A 74 6.82 3.83 -5.88
CA ILE A 74 6.26 3.02 -4.79
C ILE A 74 4.81 3.40 -4.52
N THR A 75 4.50 4.71 -4.45
CA THR A 75 3.13 5.20 -4.23
C THR A 75 2.20 4.76 -5.35
N ALA A 76 2.65 4.84 -6.61
CA ALA A 76 1.85 4.41 -7.76
C ALA A 76 1.54 2.92 -7.70
N VAL A 77 2.51 2.08 -7.37
CA VAL A 77 2.33 0.62 -7.23
C VAL A 77 1.36 0.31 -6.09
N TRP A 78 1.54 0.92 -4.93
CA TRP A 78 0.63 0.73 -3.80
C TRP A 78 -0.79 1.17 -4.14
N GLY A 79 -0.94 2.34 -4.75
CA GLY A 79 -2.24 2.87 -5.16
C GLY A 79 -2.95 1.96 -6.15
N LEU A 80 -2.21 1.49 -7.15
CA LEU A 80 -2.76 0.59 -8.18
C LEU A 80 -3.18 -0.75 -7.59
N VAL A 81 -2.33 -1.36 -6.76
CA VAL A 81 -2.64 -2.64 -6.12
C VAL A 81 -3.84 -2.51 -5.17
N CYS A 82 -3.90 -1.45 -4.39
CA CYS A 82 -5.05 -1.21 -3.50
C CYS A 82 -6.34 -0.98 -4.29
N ALA A 83 -6.28 -0.29 -5.42
CA ALA A 83 -7.43 -0.11 -6.30
C ALA A 83 -7.91 -1.44 -6.89
N LEU A 84 -6.99 -2.29 -7.33
CA LEU A 84 -7.30 -3.64 -7.81
C LEU A 84 -7.88 -4.50 -6.69
N GLU A 85 -7.34 -4.40 -5.48
CA GLU A 85 -7.88 -5.08 -4.30
C GLU A 85 -9.34 -4.70 -4.04
N ALA A 86 -9.67 -3.41 -4.17
CA ALA A 86 -11.04 -2.95 -4.00
C ALA A 86 -11.97 -3.58 -5.03
N VAL A 87 -11.55 -3.62 -6.29
CA VAL A 87 -12.33 -4.25 -7.37
C VAL A 87 -12.49 -5.74 -7.12
N LEU A 88 -11.42 -6.43 -6.75
CA LEU A 88 -11.45 -7.86 -6.43
C LEU A 88 -12.33 -8.15 -5.22
N GLY A 89 -12.26 -7.29 -4.19
CA GLY A 89 -13.08 -7.43 -2.98
C GLY A 89 -14.57 -7.34 -3.30
N PHE A 90 -14.96 -6.39 -4.14
CA PHE A 90 -16.35 -6.30 -4.61
C PHE A 90 -16.74 -7.54 -5.43
N ALA A 91 -15.88 -7.97 -6.35
CA ALA A 91 -16.15 -9.15 -7.18
C ALA A 91 -16.31 -10.41 -6.31
N VAL A 92 -15.41 -10.61 -5.35
CA VAL A 92 -15.46 -11.75 -4.41
C VAL A 92 -16.75 -11.70 -3.58
N ALA A 93 -17.13 -10.53 -3.08
CA ALA A 93 -18.31 -10.37 -2.25
C ALA A 93 -19.62 -10.68 -2.99
N PHE A 94 -19.68 -10.38 -4.30
CA PHE A 94 -20.91 -10.58 -5.09
C PHE A 94 -20.93 -11.88 -5.87
N LEU A 95 -19.78 -12.38 -6.32
CA LEU A 95 -19.70 -13.55 -7.20
C LEU A 95 -19.50 -14.87 -6.45
N LEU A 96 -18.84 -14.84 -5.29
CA LEU A 96 -18.54 -16.05 -4.54
C LEU A 96 -19.54 -16.27 -3.41
N PRO A 97 -19.75 -17.55 -3.01
CA PRO A 97 -20.54 -17.83 -1.81
C PRO A 97 -19.92 -17.18 -0.57
N VAL A 98 -20.75 -16.79 0.39
CA VAL A 98 -20.32 -16.05 1.59
C VAL A 98 -19.22 -16.79 2.36
N HIS A 99 -19.37 -18.11 2.50
CA HIS A 99 -18.39 -18.93 3.24
C HIS A 99 -17.01 -18.93 2.57
N THR A 100 -16.96 -18.87 1.25
CA THR A 100 -15.71 -18.76 0.49
C THR A 100 -15.16 -17.33 0.56
N ALA A 101 -16.02 -16.33 0.44
CA ALA A 101 -15.63 -14.91 0.47
C ALA A 101 -15.01 -14.51 1.81
N ILE A 102 -15.55 -15.01 2.91
CA ILE A 102 -15.06 -14.73 4.27
C ILE A 102 -13.59 -15.14 4.44
N VAL A 103 -13.18 -16.24 3.80
CA VAL A 103 -11.80 -16.72 3.86
C VAL A 103 -10.94 -16.09 2.76
N ALA A 104 -11.49 -15.98 1.55
CA ALA A 104 -10.75 -15.51 0.38
C ALA A 104 -10.36 -14.03 0.50
N GLU A 105 -11.27 -13.16 0.89
CA GLU A 105 -11.01 -11.72 0.90
C GLU A 105 -9.90 -11.32 1.89
N PRO A 106 -9.97 -11.70 3.19
CA PRO A 106 -8.87 -11.36 4.11
C PRO A 106 -7.54 -11.99 3.70
N THR A 107 -7.58 -13.21 3.15
CA THR A 107 -6.37 -13.91 2.68
C THR A 107 -5.71 -13.14 1.53
N ILE A 108 -6.49 -12.72 0.55
CA ILE A 108 -6.01 -11.92 -0.58
C ILE A 108 -5.45 -10.58 -0.08
N GLY A 109 -6.19 -9.90 0.80
CA GLY A 109 -5.77 -8.62 1.36
C GLY A 109 -4.45 -8.70 2.12
N ILE A 110 -4.33 -9.67 3.03
CA ILE A 110 -3.10 -9.89 3.80
C ILE A 110 -1.95 -10.26 2.87
N ALA A 111 -2.17 -11.17 1.92
CA ALA A 111 -1.16 -11.58 0.96
C ALA A 111 -0.66 -10.40 0.12
N SER A 112 -1.57 -9.54 -0.33
CA SER A 112 -1.23 -8.34 -1.10
C SER A 112 -0.41 -7.35 -0.29
N VAL A 113 -0.80 -7.07 0.95
CA VAL A 113 -0.07 -6.16 1.84
C VAL A 113 1.32 -6.71 2.14
N VAL A 114 1.43 -7.99 2.50
CA VAL A 114 2.72 -8.64 2.77
C VAL A 114 3.59 -8.61 1.51
N GLY A 115 3.03 -8.94 0.36
CA GLY A 115 3.72 -8.89 -0.92
C GLY A 115 4.24 -7.50 -1.24
N LEU A 116 3.41 -6.47 -1.03
CA LEU A 116 3.81 -5.07 -1.24
C LEU A 116 4.93 -4.65 -0.30
N LEU A 117 4.85 -5.03 0.97
CA LEU A 117 5.89 -4.71 1.95
C LEU A 117 7.22 -5.37 1.58
N LEU A 118 7.19 -6.66 1.21
CA LEU A 118 8.38 -7.38 0.78
C LEU A 118 8.95 -6.78 -0.51
N TRP A 119 8.09 -6.47 -1.48
CA TRP A 119 8.50 -5.83 -2.72
C TRP A 119 9.14 -4.46 -2.45
N THR A 120 8.53 -3.64 -1.59
CA THR A 120 9.04 -2.31 -1.22
C THR A 120 10.41 -2.43 -0.57
N ALA A 121 10.58 -3.38 0.35
CA ALA A 121 11.87 -3.63 1.01
C ALA A 121 12.92 -4.08 0.00
N ALA A 122 12.58 -5.00 -0.89
CA ALA A 122 13.48 -5.50 -1.93
C ALA A 122 13.89 -4.38 -2.90
N TYR A 123 12.93 -3.55 -3.30
CA TYR A 123 13.17 -2.40 -4.17
C TYR A 123 14.11 -1.39 -3.53
N ALA A 124 13.88 -1.06 -2.25
CA ALA A 124 14.72 -0.14 -1.50
C ALA A 124 16.16 -0.67 -1.36
N ARG A 125 16.30 -1.96 -1.06
CA ARG A 125 17.62 -2.61 -0.96
C ARG A 125 18.35 -2.62 -2.31
N ALA A 126 17.66 -2.91 -3.38
CA ALA A 126 18.22 -2.92 -4.72
C ALA A 126 18.73 -1.53 -5.11
N ARG A 127 17.98 -0.49 -4.76
CA ARG A 127 18.41 0.90 -5.01
C ARG A 127 19.64 1.28 -4.20
N GLN A 128 19.69 0.89 -2.92
CA GLN A 128 20.86 1.12 -2.09
C GLN A 128 22.10 0.41 -2.64
N ALA A 129 21.96 -0.84 -3.06
CA ALA A 129 23.05 -1.61 -3.66
C ALA A 129 23.58 -0.93 -4.92
N ARG A 130 22.70 -0.43 -5.78
CA ARG A 130 23.08 0.31 -6.99
C ARG A 130 23.85 1.59 -6.67
N ARG A 131 23.39 2.32 -5.64
CA ARG A 131 24.06 3.55 -5.21
C ARG A 131 25.46 3.28 -4.69
N GLN A 132 25.61 2.23 -3.86
CA GLN A 132 26.91 1.83 -3.32
C GLN A 132 27.86 1.39 -4.44
N SER A 133 27.36 0.62 -5.39
CA SER A 133 28.12 0.18 -6.56
C SER A 133 28.60 1.37 -7.40
N SER A 134 27.75 2.36 -7.65
CA SER A 134 28.10 3.57 -8.39
C SER A 134 29.11 4.42 -7.63
N ALA A 135 29.02 4.50 -6.31
CA ALA A 135 29.97 5.23 -5.47
C ALA A 135 31.34 4.56 -5.39
N ALA A 136 31.38 3.22 -5.53
CA ALA A 136 32.63 2.45 -5.48
C ALA A 136 33.40 2.46 -6.80
N THR A 137 32.78 2.88 -7.91
CA THR A 137 33.43 2.99 -9.23
C THR A 137 34.08 4.37 -9.36
N PRO A 138 35.43 4.47 -9.51
CA PRO A 138 36.09 5.74 -9.67
C PRO A 138 35.78 6.41 -11.02
#